data_3572129dee44549fb4ccc1c64cfaf01c
#
_entry.id   3572129dee44549fb4ccc1c64cfaf01c
#
_cell.length_a   1.000
_cell.length_b   1.000
_cell.length_c   1.000
_cell.angle_alpha   90.00
_cell.angle_beta   90.00
_cell.angle_gamma   90.00
#
_symmetry.space_group_name_H-M   'P 1'
#
loop_
_entity.id
_entity.type
_entity.pdbx_description
1 polymer ?
#
loop_
_entity_poly.entity_id
_entity_poly.type
_entity_poly.pdbx_seq_one_letter_code
_entity_poly.pdbx_strand_id
1 'polypeptide(L)' 'MSLIVTPPESLKGALTIPEKTLLGPGPSNVPERILKAMALPTIGHLHPEFCKVMDDCKAGVQYAFQTKVSNQISLNLSNF' A
#
# COMPACT_ATOMS: atom_id res chain seq x y z
N MET A 1 27.56 -22.93 13.73
CA MET A 1 28.29 -21.64 13.66
C MET A 1 27.84 -20.75 14.81
N SER A 2 28.75 -20.27 15.59
CA SER A 2 28.41 -19.40 16.70
C SER A 2 28.24 -17.96 16.19
N LEU A 3 27.26 -17.25 16.75
CA LEU A 3 26.99 -15.86 16.40
C LEU A 3 27.86 -14.95 17.25
N ILE A 4 28.42 -13.90 16.63
CA ILE A 4 29.18 -12.86 17.37
C ILE A 4 28.20 -12.03 18.19
N VAL A 5 27.00 -11.75 17.62
CA VAL A 5 25.95 -11.01 18.30
C VAL A 5 24.70 -11.88 18.30
N THR A 6 24.08 -12.05 19.47
CA THR A 6 22.84 -12.80 19.57
C THR A 6 21.67 -11.95 19.08
N PRO A 7 20.58 -12.59 18.59
CA PRO A 7 19.40 -11.81 18.17
C PRO A 7 18.85 -10.98 19.32
N PRO A 8 18.51 -9.70 19.07
CA PRO A 8 17.88 -8.86 20.10
C PRO A 8 16.57 -9.47 20.60
N GLU A 9 16.31 -9.34 21.89
CA GLU A 9 15.08 -9.83 22.48
C GLU A 9 13.84 -9.19 21.84
N SER A 10 13.95 -7.91 21.43
CA SER A 10 12.87 -7.18 20.80
C SER A 10 12.38 -7.81 19.49
N LEU A 11 13.23 -8.61 18.83
CA LEU A 11 12.88 -9.27 17.58
C LEU A 11 12.24 -10.63 17.77
N LYS A 12 12.15 -11.12 19.01
CA LYS A 12 11.61 -12.46 19.32
C LYS A 12 10.10 -12.45 19.53
N GLY A 13 9.48 -11.29 19.63
CA GLY A 13 8.05 -11.17 19.84
C GLY A 13 7.39 -10.27 18.80
N ALA A 14 6.07 -10.21 18.84
CA ALA A 14 5.31 -9.36 17.95
C ALA A 14 5.54 -7.89 18.28
N LEU A 15 5.60 -7.08 17.25
CA LEU A 15 5.68 -5.62 17.42
C LEU A 15 4.32 -5.10 17.86
N THR A 16 4.31 -4.32 18.94
CA THR A 16 3.09 -3.68 19.44
C THR A 16 3.20 -2.18 19.28
N ILE A 17 2.29 -1.60 18.50
CA ILE A 17 2.25 -0.17 18.25
C ILE A 17 0.99 0.41 18.87
N PRO A 18 1.08 1.40 19.77
CA PRO A 18 -0.10 2.03 20.34
C PRO A 18 -0.82 2.89 19.30
N GLU A 19 -2.16 2.92 19.41
CA GLU A 19 -2.95 3.81 18.57
C GLU A 19 -2.80 5.25 19.07
N LYS A 20 -2.53 6.14 18.14
CA LYS A 20 -2.41 7.57 18.43
C LYS A 20 -3.18 8.36 17.38
N THR A 21 -3.79 9.46 17.80
CA THR A 21 -4.48 10.35 16.88
C THR A 21 -3.47 11.30 16.24
N LEU A 22 -3.37 11.24 14.93
CA LEU A 22 -2.41 12.05 14.15
C LEU A 22 -3.19 13.00 13.26
N LEU A 23 -3.11 14.29 13.54
CA LEU A 23 -3.89 15.33 12.87
C LEU A 23 -3.03 16.29 12.04
N GLY A 24 -1.73 16.04 11.96
CA GLY A 24 -0.81 16.89 11.23
C GLY A 24 -0.84 16.63 9.72
N PRO A 25 -0.11 17.45 8.95
CA PRO A 25 -0.01 17.25 7.49
C PRO A 25 0.74 15.97 7.11
N GLY A 26 1.45 15.38 8.05
CA GLY A 26 2.13 14.10 7.91
C GLY A 26 3.08 13.87 9.07
N PRO A 27 3.10 12.65 9.59
CA PRO A 27 2.18 11.55 9.26
C PRO A 27 0.78 11.80 9.81
N SER A 28 -0.21 11.19 9.15
CA SER A 28 -1.60 11.24 9.57
C SER A 28 -2.18 9.83 9.61
N ASN A 29 -3.29 9.67 10.32
CA ASN A 29 -3.90 8.34 10.46
C ASN A 29 -4.40 7.83 9.10
N VAL A 30 -4.11 6.56 8.83
CA VAL A 30 -4.59 5.86 7.65
C VAL A 30 -5.86 5.11 8.03
N PRO A 31 -6.96 5.26 7.27
CA PRO A 31 -8.19 4.53 7.55
C PRO A 31 -7.96 3.01 7.59
N GLU A 32 -8.69 2.33 8.47
CA GLU A 32 -8.50 0.89 8.67
C GLU A 32 -8.69 0.08 7.37
N ARG A 33 -9.65 0.46 6.54
CA ARG A 33 -9.88 -0.23 5.26
C ARG A 33 -8.66 -0.16 4.33
N ILE A 34 -7.90 0.92 4.38
CA ILE A 34 -6.68 1.06 3.58
C ILE A 34 -5.56 0.21 4.17
N LEU A 35 -5.42 0.22 5.50
CA LEU A 35 -4.43 -0.63 6.18
C LEU A 35 -4.68 -2.11 5.87
N LYS A 36 -5.93 -2.54 5.86
CA LYS A 36 -6.30 -3.91 5.51
C LYS A 36 -5.97 -4.24 4.06
N ALA A 37 -6.20 -3.30 3.15
CA ALA A 37 -5.86 -3.49 1.74
C ALA A 37 -4.35 -3.67 1.55
N MET A 38 -3.54 -2.94 2.30
CA MET A 38 -2.08 -3.07 2.22
C MET A 38 -1.57 -4.41 2.76
N ALA A 39 -2.37 -5.12 3.52
CA ALA A 39 -2.00 -6.43 4.08
C ALA A 39 -2.46 -7.60 3.20
N LEU A 40 -3.04 -7.34 2.03
CA LEU A 40 -3.46 -8.39 1.11
C LEU A 40 -2.26 -9.12 0.50
N PRO A 41 -2.47 -10.36 0.02
CA PRO A 41 -1.38 -11.13 -0.58
C PRO A 41 -0.71 -10.41 -1.75
N THR A 42 0.57 -10.65 -1.91
CA THR A 42 1.34 -10.14 -3.03
C THR A 42 0.98 -10.89 -4.30
N ILE A 43 0.76 -10.17 -5.38
CA ILE A 43 0.50 -10.77 -6.70
C ILE A 43 1.53 -10.26 -7.69
N GLY A 44 1.80 -11.08 -8.72
CA GLY A 44 2.76 -10.72 -9.75
C GLY A 44 2.18 -9.66 -10.69
N HIS A 45 3.03 -8.79 -11.20
CA HIS A 45 2.62 -7.68 -12.06
C HIS A 45 2.04 -8.12 -13.41
N LEU A 46 2.24 -9.38 -13.80
CA LEU A 46 1.68 -9.92 -15.04
C LEU A 46 0.47 -10.82 -14.80
N HIS A 47 0.07 -11.02 -13.56
CA HIS A 47 -1.13 -11.81 -13.27
C HIS A 47 -2.40 -11.05 -13.70
N PRO A 48 -3.42 -11.77 -14.22
CA PRO A 48 -4.67 -11.11 -14.61
C PRO A 48 -5.33 -10.33 -13.48
N GLU A 49 -5.21 -10.81 -12.26
CA GLU A 49 -5.77 -10.15 -11.09
C GLU A 49 -5.11 -8.79 -10.86
N PHE A 50 -3.80 -8.69 -11.11
CA PHE A 50 -3.11 -7.41 -11.00
C PHE A 50 -3.55 -6.44 -12.09
N CYS A 51 -3.73 -6.92 -13.31
CA CYS A 51 -4.22 -6.10 -14.41
C CYS A 51 -5.61 -5.52 -14.09
N LYS A 52 -6.47 -6.33 -13.49
CA LYS A 52 -7.79 -5.86 -13.05
C LYS A 52 -7.67 -4.78 -11.98
N VAL A 53 -6.78 -4.96 -11.01
CA VAL A 53 -6.55 -3.94 -9.97
C VAL A 53 -6.09 -2.63 -10.61
N MET A 54 -5.19 -2.70 -11.59
CA MET A 54 -4.72 -1.51 -12.30
C MET A 54 -5.86 -0.80 -13.03
N ASP A 55 -6.73 -1.55 -13.69
CA ASP A 55 -7.89 -0.98 -14.38
C ASP A 55 -8.84 -0.32 -13.37
N ASP A 56 -9.07 -0.96 -12.24
CA ASP A 56 -9.90 -0.41 -11.17
C ASP A 56 -9.29 0.89 -10.60
N CYS A 57 -7.97 0.93 -10.44
CA CYS A 57 -7.28 2.13 -9.99
C CYS A 57 -7.43 3.28 -10.99
N LYS A 58 -7.29 2.99 -12.29
CA LYS A 58 -7.49 4.00 -13.33
C LYS A 58 -8.90 4.57 -13.30
N ALA A 59 -9.89 3.69 -13.19
CA ALA A 59 -11.30 4.11 -13.10
C ALA A 59 -11.54 4.95 -11.84
N GLY A 60 -10.95 4.54 -10.71
CA GLY A 60 -11.09 5.27 -9.46
C GLY A 60 -10.46 6.65 -9.52
N VAL A 61 -9.30 6.78 -10.14
CA VAL A 61 -8.64 8.08 -10.31
C VAL A 61 -9.45 8.98 -11.24
N GLN A 62 -9.98 8.42 -12.34
CA GLN A 62 -10.87 9.18 -13.22
C GLN A 62 -12.08 9.71 -12.46
N TYR A 63 -12.67 8.89 -11.60
CA TYR A 63 -13.80 9.29 -10.77
C TYR A 63 -13.41 10.41 -9.81
N ALA A 64 -12.27 10.25 -9.13
CA ALA A 64 -11.81 11.23 -8.14
C ALA A 64 -11.57 12.60 -8.77
N PHE A 65 -11.03 12.65 -9.98
CA PHE A 65 -10.77 13.89 -10.70
C PHE A 65 -11.90 14.30 -11.63
N GLN A 66 -12.98 13.51 -11.71
CA GLN A 66 -14.13 13.79 -12.56
C GLN A 66 -13.72 14.05 -14.01
N THR A 67 -12.90 13.15 -14.58
CA THR A 67 -12.37 13.29 -15.93
C THR A 67 -12.59 12.02 -16.73
N LYS A 68 -12.83 12.19 -18.03
CA LYS A 68 -12.88 11.09 -18.98
C LYS A 68 -11.55 10.92 -19.72
N VAL A 69 -10.59 11.81 -19.49
CA VAL A 69 -9.28 11.75 -20.14
C VAL A 69 -8.47 10.66 -19.46
N SER A 70 -8.24 9.56 -20.15
CA SER A 70 -7.52 8.41 -19.61
C SER A 70 -6.03 8.45 -19.86
N ASN A 71 -5.58 9.17 -20.88
CA ASN A 71 -4.20 9.11 -21.33
C ASN A 71 -3.19 9.56 -20.27
N GLN A 72 -3.45 10.68 -19.61
CA GLN A 72 -2.53 11.20 -18.59
C GLN A 72 -2.48 10.28 -17.38
N ILE A 73 -3.62 9.75 -16.97
CA ILE A 73 -3.71 8.84 -15.85
C ILE A 73 -3.01 7.52 -16.19
N SER A 74 -3.21 7.01 -17.41
CA SER A 74 -2.59 5.77 -17.88
C SER A 74 -1.08 5.87 -17.89
N LEU A 75 -0.51 6.99 -18.30
CA LEU A 75 0.94 7.19 -18.32
C LEU A 75 1.54 7.07 -16.94
N ASN A 76 0.89 7.64 -15.93
CA ASN A 76 1.38 7.58 -14.56
C ASN A 76 1.29 6.18 -13.99
N LEU A 77 0.23 5.44 -14.30
CA LEU A 77 0.02 4.10 -13.76
C LEU A 77 0.77 3.02 -14.54
N SER A 78 1.10 3.26 -15.81
CA SER A 78 1.78 2.28 -16.66
C SER A 78 3.29 2.29 -16.52
N ASN A 79 3.85 3.25 -15.83
CA ASN A 79 5.30 3.39 -15.66
C ASN A 79 5.85 2.64 -14.45
N PHE A 80 5.07 1.77 -13.86
CA PHE A 80 5.53 0.94 -12.76
C PHE A 80 6.30 -0.28 -13.24
#